data_1a001d2b8b9a8d7137f4b5f892e4c632
#
_entry.id   1a001d2b8b9a8d7137f4b5f892e4c632
#
_cell.length_a   1.000
_cell.length_b   1.000
_cell.length_c   1.000
_cell.angle_alpha   90.00
_cell.angle_beta   90.00
_cell.angle_gamma   90.00
#
_symmetry.space_group_name_H-M   'P 1'
#
loop_
_entity.id
_entity.type
_entity.pdbx_description
1 polymer ?
#
loop_
_entity_poly.entity_id
_entity_poly.type
_entity_poly.pdbx_seq_one_letter_code
_entity_poly.pdbx_strand_id
1 'polypeptide(L)'
;MKSLKKFLVLVLSVFMVLGLAGCSGKGEESGSEGIDGMKNVKIGVLVADATGAEALAFRSYYENYIQKQYNVTFMYSDELADAAAESSAIDNFIANNCKAIISFASADRPAQIRKCAENKVYYAVATGTLSDDEYAEFKDNEYYVGAIGPDLYTEFQAGYNMAKYYLDQGKTKFAIFGGATPYYVDMHIYRTAGMLVAMCEAGNGDYNGAKDFGSMIGTIYGMNCQLTPAQIGSVELVSYVGGYDFDDAWFGKLAEAANNPNVEVLLAVGSGLDTFAAFKRPDQALGTVDSYTADAVKAMEAGTLNYLAGKFSASIGPIFMATVSAVQGKPIRTANGEALALSQGYWVATSAEEANNYFTVDSSTTDPAYTKAMLDKLYGASYDDFAKFVGAYSYEEIQNLKK
;
A
#
# COMPACT_ATOMS: atom_id res chain seq x y z
N MET A 1 -32.29 -28.13 -14.14
CA MET A 1 -31.02 -27.67 -13.61
C MET A 1 -30.11 -28.78 -13.01
N LYS A 2 -30.15 -30.00 -13.49
CA LYS A 2 -29.31 -31.13 -13.03
C LYS A 2 -28.39 -31.72 -14.12
N SER A 3 -28.40 -31.19 -15.35
CA SER A 3 -27.62 -31.73 -16.48
C SER A 3 -26.38 -30.93 -16.87
N LEU A 4 -26.16 -29.72 -16.30
CA LEU A 4 -25.02 -28.84 -16.63
C LEU A 4 -23.78 -29.11 -15.80
N LYS A 5 -23.90 -29.85 -14.70
CA LYS A 5 -22.76 -30.18 -13.80
C LYS A 5 -21.95 -31.42 -14.23
N LYS A 6 -22.41 -32.16 -15.23
CA LYS A 6 -21.70 -33.38 -15.69
C LYS A 6 -20.83 -33.16 -16.92
N PHE A 7 -20.87 -31.97 -17.54
CA PHE A 7 -20.09 -31.68 -18.76
C PHE A 7 -18.74 -30.98 -18.44
N LEU A 8 -18.57 -30.47 -17.23
CA LEU A 8 -17.35 -29.74 -16.86
C LEU A 8 -16.24 -30.64 -16.29
N VAL A 9 -16.52 -31.91 -16.00
CA VAL A 9 -15.53 -32.86 -15.41
C VAL A 9 -14.81 -33.70 -16.47
N LEU A 10 -15.27 -33.71 -17.73
CA LEU A 10 -14.70 -34.56 -18.77
C LEU A 10 -13.69 -33.87 -19.70
N VAL A 11 -13.41 -32.59 -19.53
CA VAL A 11 -12.44 -31.84 -20.38
C VAL A 11 -11.07 -31.67 -19.70
N LEU A 12 -10.96 -32.01 -18.41
CA LEU A 12 -9.70 -31.83 -17.67
C LEU A 12 -8.80 -33.11 -17.61
N SER A 13 -9.16 -34.20 -18.28
CA SER A 13 -8.41 -35.49 -18.17
C SER A 13 -7.70 -35.95 -19.44
N VAL A 14 -7.51 -35.10 -20.46
CA VAL A 14 -6.87 -35.50 -21.74
C VAL A 14 -5.53 -34.82 -22.02
N PHE A 15 -5.00 -33.98 -21.13
CA PHE A 15 -3.70 -33.31 -21.37
C PHE A 15 -2.55 -33.80 -20.50
N MET A 16 -2.57 -35.03 -20.05
CA MET A 16 -1.46 -35.61 -19.26
C MET A 16 -1.01 -36.97 -19.82
N VAL A 17 -0.59 -37.05 -21.03
CA VAL A 17 0.36 -38.06 -21.51
C VAL A 17 0.79 -37.70 -22.94
N LEU A 18 1.90 -36.99 -23.10
CA LEU A 18 2.79 -37.05 -24.28
C LEU A 18 3.94 -36.03 -24.05
N GLY A 19 5.10 -36.52 -23.69
CA GLY A 19 6.29 -35.68 -23.66
C GLY A 19 7.48 -36.23 -22.87
N LEU A 20 7.77 -37.50 -23.00
CA LEU A 20 9.10 -38.03 -22.65
C LEU A 20 9.75 -38.56 -23.94
N ALA A 21 10.42 -37.68 -24.65
CA ALA A 21 11.47 -38.08 -25.58
C ALA A 21 12.34 -36.84 -25.90
N GLY A 22 13.54 -36.91 -25.42
CA GLY A 22 14.75 -36.17 -25.54
C GLY A 22 14.92 -35.17 -26.67
N CYS A 23 15.56 -34.09 -26.28
CA CYS A 23 16.67 -33.52 -27.04
C CYS A 23 17.48 -32.62 -26.11
N SER A 24 18.74 -32.95 -25.89
CA SER A 24 19.74 -32.06 -25.35
C SER A 24 19.96 -30.89 -26.32
N GLY A 25 19.16 -29.85 -26.18
CA GLY A 25 19.43 -28.54 -26.73
C GLY A 25 19.87 -27.64 -25.57
N LYS A 26 21.09 -27.11 -25.62
CA LYS A 26 21.48 -25.97 -24.83
C LYS A 26 20.44 -24.86 -25.09
N GLY A 27 19.43 -24.78 -24.23
CA GLY A 27 18.63 -23.56 -24.09
C GLY A 27 19.60 -22.50 -23.60
N GLU A 28 19.80 -21.45 -24.35
CA GLU A 28 20.33 -20.20 -23.85
C GLU A 28 19.37 -19.78 -22.72
N GLU A 29 19.78 -20.01 -21.46
CA GLU A 29 19.29 -19.23 -20.35
C GLU A 29 19.55 -17.77 -20.76
N SER A 30 18.50 -17.01 -21.03
CA SER A 30 18.59 -15.56 -21.06
C SER A 30 18.97 -15.17 -19.64
N GLY A 31 20.27 -15.12 -19.38
CA GLY A 31 20.81 -14.67 -18.12
C GLY A 31 20.30 -13.25 -17.90
N SER A 32 19.48 -13.05 -16.90
CA SER A 32 19.28 -11.71 -16.37
C SER A 32 20.68 -11.17 -16.09
N GLU A 33 21.03 -10.01 -16.67
CA GLU A 33 22.25 -9.27 -16.30
C GLU A 33 22.04 -8.73 -14.88
N GLY A 34 22.02 -9.63 -13.88
CA GLY A 34 21.95 -9.28 -12.48
C GLY A 34 23.16 -8.45 -12.05
N ILE A 35 23.16 -7.97 -10.83
CA ILE A 35 24.34 -7.37 -10.22
C ILE A 35 25.44 -8.43 -10.20
N ASP A 36 26.62 -8.09 -10.73
CA ASP A 36 27.76 -9.02 -10.81
C ASP A 36 28.07 -9.67 -9.45
N GLY A 37 28.09 -11.00 -9.43
CA GLY A 37 28.37 -11.80 -8.24
C GLY A 37 27.20 -11.96 -7.27
N MET A 38 26.01 -11.47 -7.59
CA MET A 38 24.82 -11.68 -6.79
C MET A 38 24.38 -13.14 -6.83
N LYS A 39 24.38 -13.80 -5.67
CA LYS A 39 23.87 -15.17 -5.52
C LYS A 39 22.34 -15.16 -5.61
N ASN A 40 21.76 -16.27 -6.06
CA ASN A 40 20.30 -16.43 -6.03
C ASN A 40 19.74 -16.24 -4.63
N VAL A 41 18.68 -15.46 -4.53
CA VAL A 41 17.96 -15.20 -3.28
C VAL A 41 16.49 -15.58 -3.44
N LYS A 42 16.01 -16.45 -2.57
CA LYS A 42 14.58 -16.74 -2.44
C LYS A 42 14.00 -15.89 -1.32
N ILE A 43 12.94 -15.12 -1.63
CA ILE A 43 12.31 -14.16 -0.74
C ILE A 43 10.84 -14.56 -0.54
N GLY A 44 10.40 -14.69 0.72
CA GLY A 44 9.00 -14.81 1.08
C GLY A 44 8.31 -13.44 1.04
N VAL A 45 7.09 -13.37 0.56
CA VAL A 45 6.28 -12.16 0.54
C VAL A 45 4.99 -12.41 1.31
N LEU A 46 4.81 -11.69 2.43
CA LEU A 46 3.60 -11.76 3.23
C LEU A 46 2.58 -10.73 2.73
N VAL A 47 1.38 -11.19 2.37
CA VAL A 47 0.29 -10.35 1.86
C VAL A 47 -0.98 -10.57 2.67
N ALA A 48 -1.68 -9.49 3.05
CA ALA A 48 -3.00 -9.59 3.68
C ALA A 48 -4.12 -9.72 2.64
N ASP A 49 -3.94 -9.07 1.49
CA ASP A 49 -4.84 -9.13 0.33
C ASP A 49 -4.03 -9.57 -0.89
N ALA A 50 -4.53 -10.58 -1.60
CA ALA A 50 -3.89 -11.11 -2.80
C ALA A 50 -4.59 -10.65 -4.10
N THR A 51 -5.72 -9.96 -4.01
CA THR A 51 -6.62 -9.67 -5.13
C THR A 51 -6.87 -8.20 -5.38
N GLY A 52 -6.65 -7.34 -4.40
CA GLY A 52 -6.80 -5.89 -4.53
C GLY A 52 -5.85 -5.27 -5.54
N ALA A 53 -6.25 -4.16 -6.14
CA ALA A 53 -5.49 -3.51 -7.22
C ALA A 53 -4.06 -3.14 -6.79
N GLU A 54 -3.87 -2.62 -5.58
CA GLU A 54 -2.55 -2.29 -5.03
C GLU A 54 -1.66 -3.53 -4.89
N ALA A 55 -2.21 -4.61 -4.30
CA ALA A 55 -1.48 -5.87 -4.12
C ALA A 55 -1.06 -6.49 -5.46
N LEU A 56 -1.95 -6.46 -6.45
CA LEU A 56 -1.67 -6.95 -7.81
C LEU A 56 -0.61 -6.08 -8.51
N ALA A 57 -0.61 -4.77 -8.32
CA ALA A 57 0.39 -3.87 -8.90
C ALA A 57 1.78 -4.12 -8.27
N PHE A 58 1.89 -4.24 -6.96
CA PHE A 58 3.13 -4.60 -6.27
C PHE A 58 3.66 -5.97 -6.71
N ARG A 59 2.77 -6.97 -6.78
CA ARG A 59 3.13 -8.30 -7.26
C ARG A 59 3.62 -8.28 -8.70
N SER A 60 2.95 -7.53 -9.57
CA SER A 60 3.37 -7.36 -10.96
C SER A 60 4.76 -6.74 -11.07
N TYR A 61 5.07 -5.71 -10.26
CA TYR A 61 6.40 -5.12 -10.24
C TYR A 61 7.47 -6.13 -9.81
N TYR A 62 7.23 -6.94 -8.78
CA TYR A 62 8.17 -7.97 -8.35
C TYR A 62 8.33 -9.10 -9.36
N GLU A 63 7.24 -9.69 -9.88
CA GLU A 63 7.30 -10.86 -10.77
C GLU A 63 7.63 -10.48 -12.21
N ASN A 64 7.04 -9.38 -12.73
CA ASN A 64 7.15 -9.03 -14.13
C ASN A 64 8.30 -8.08 -14.45
N TYR A 65 8.88 -7.41 -13.44
CA TYR A 65 10.03 -6.56 -13.60
C TYR A 65 11.23 -7.04 -12.77
N ILE A 66 11.17 -7.01 -11.44
CA ILE A 66 12.32 -7.31 -10.57
C ILE A 66 12.88 -8.72 -10.82
N GLN A 67 12.04 -9.74 -10.81
CA GLN A 67 12.49 -11.14 -10.99
C GLN A 67 13.14 -11.38 -12.36
N LYS A 68 12.80 -10.58 -13.37
CA LYS A 68 13.45 -10.65 -14.69
C LYS A 68 14.79 -9.93 -14.76
N GLN A 69 15.05 -9.00 -13.84
CA GLN A 69 16.27 -8.17 -13.82
C GLN A 69 17.32 -8.70 -12.83
N TYR A 70 16.90 -9.46 -11.82
CA TYR A 70 17.77 -9.90 -10.74
C TYR A 70 17.67 -11.43 -10.53
N ASN A 71 18.72 -12.01 -9.98
CA ASN A 71 18.74 -13.42 -9.62
C ASN A 71 17.97 -13.67 -8.30
N VAL A 72 16.65 -13.48 -8.35
CA VAL A 72 15.76 -13.63 -7.19
C VAL A 72 14.54 -14.47 -7.57
N THR A 73 13.93 -15.09 -6.56
CA THR A 73 12.66 -15.81 -6.68
C THR A 73 11.75 -15.39 -5.54
N PHE A 74 10.53 -14.98 -5.84
CA PHE A 74 9.52 -14.67 -4.84
C PHE A 74 8.61 -15.86 -4.57
N MET A 75 8.25 -16.02 -3.31
CA MET A 75 7.25 -16.99 -2.84
C MET A 75 6.23 -16.24 -2.01
N TYR A 76 4.99 -16.19 -2.47
CA TYR A 76 3.91 -15.46 -1.80
C TYR A 76 3.19 -16.34 -0.77
N SER A 77 2.72 -15.73 0.31
CA SER A 77 1.72 -16.34 1.18
C SER A 77 0.37 -16.41 0.48
N ASP A 78 -0.53 -17.25 1.02
CA ASP A 78 -1.96 -17.04 0.82
C ASP A 78 -2.38 -15.74 1.55
N GLU A 79 -3.63 -15.32 1.36
CA GLU A 79 -4.23 -14.21 2.09
C GLU A 79 -4.21 -14.48 3.59
N LEU A 80 -3.74 -13.51 4.37
CA LEU A 80 -3.49 -13.68 5.80
C LEU A 80 -4.62 -13.06 6.62
N ALA A 81 -5.34 -13.92 7.36
CA ALA A 81 -6.47 -13.50 8.17
C ALA A 81 -6.09 -13.01 9.57
N ASP A 82 -4.97 -13.50 10.13
CA ASP A 82 -4.56 -13.25 11.51
C ASP A 82 -3.06 -13.55 11.75
N ALA A 83 -2.59 -13.25 12.96
CA ALA A 83 -1.21 -13.49 13.37
C ALA A 83 -0.79 -14.98 13.34
N ALA A 84 -1.73 -15.92 13.52
CA ALA A 84 -1.43 -17.35 13.46
C ALA A 84 -1.20 -17.81 12.01
N ALA A 85 -1.99 -17.30 11.06
CA ALA A 85 -1.79 -17.53 9.63
C ALA A 85 -0.45 -16.95 9.17
N GLU A 86 -0.09 -15.73 9.61
CA GLU A 86 1.21 -15.11 9.34
C GLU A 86 2.36 -15.96 9.87
N SER A 87 2.29 -16.40 11.12
CA SER A 87 3.29 -17.26 11.74
C SER A 87 3.49 -18.56 10.97
N SER A 88 2.41 -19.17 10.49
CA SER A 88 2.44 -20.40 9.69
C SER A 88 3.04 -20.16 8.30
N ALA A 89 2.75 -19.03 7.67
CA ALA A 89 3.35 -18.64 6.39
C ALA A 89 4.86 -18.45 6.52
N ILE A 90 5.33 -17.83 7.60
CA ILE A 90 6.78 -17.68 7.89
C ILE A 90 7.43 -19.04 8.04
N ASP A 91 6.83 -20.00 8.78
CA ASP A 91 7.36 -21.35 8.90
C ASP A 91 7.49 -22.03 7.53
N ASN A 92 6.50 -21.87 6.67
CA ASN A 92 6.54 -22.38 5.31
C ASN A 92 7.67 -21.75 4.48
N PHE A 93 7.87 -20.44 4.58
CA PHE A 93 8.98 -19.76 3.89
C PHE A 93 10.34 -20.22 4.38
N ILE A 94 10.52 -20.40 5.69
CA ILE A 94 11.75 -20.93 6.30
C ILE A 94 12.02 -22.35 5.79
N ALA A 95 11.00 -23.23 5.82
CA ALA A 95 11.11 -24.62 5.33
C ALA A 95 11.45 -24.68 3.84
N ASN A 96 11.04 -23.68 3.06
CA ASN A 96 11.37 -23.55 1.64
C ASN A 96 12.67 -22.79 1.36
N ASN A 97 13.52 -22.57 2.38
CA ASN A 97 14.82 -21.90 2.28
C ASN A 97 14.76 -20.44 1.82
N CYS A 98 13.69 -19.71 2.07
CA CYS A 98 13.70 -18.26 1.92
C CYS A 98 14.75 -17.65 2.83
N LYS A 99 15.53 -16.71 2.32
CA LYS A 99 16.60 -16.02 3.05
C LYS A 99 16.15 -14.70 3.63
N ALA A 100 15.05 -14.21 3.13
CA ALA A 100 14.42 -13.00 3.61
C ALA A 100 12.90 -13.09 3.46
N ILE A 101 12.19 -12.24 4.20
CA ILE A 101 10.75 -12.03 4.11
C ILE A 101 10.51 -10.54 3.94
N ILE A 102 9.68 -10.16 2.98
CA ILE A 102 9.17 -8.81 2.80
C ILE A 102 7.69 -8.83 3.17
N SER A 103 7.31 -8.03 4.16
CA SER A 103 5.95 -7.97 4.69
C SER A 103 5.23 -6.72 4.19
N PHE A 104 4.05 -6.91 3.62
CA PHE A 104 3.17 -5.82 3.18
C PHE A 104 2.12 -5.49 4.24
N ALA A 105 1.74 -6.44 5.06
CA ALA A 105 0.82 -6.24 6.16
C ALA A 105 1.12 -7.21 7.28
N SER A 106 0.71 -6.88 8.50
CA SER A 106 0.88 -7.73 9.65
C SER A 106 -0.14 -7.43 10.74
N ALA A 107 -0.61 -8.50 11.38
CA ALA A 107 -1.36 -8.44 12.63
C ALA A 107 -0.42 -8.45 13.86
N ASP A 108 0.84 -8.90 13.72
CA ASP A 108 1.83 -8.94 14.82
C ASP A 108 3.27 -8.90 14.27
N ARG A 109 3.70 -7.71 13.82
CA ARG A 109 5.07 -7.49 13.32
C ARG A 109 6.16 -7.84 14.35
N PRO A 110 6.05 -7.48 15.64
CA PRO A 110 7.03 -7.86 16.63
C PRO A 110 7.28 -9.37 16.69
N ALA A 111 6.25 -10.19 16.72
CA ALA A 111 6.40 -11.65 16.73
C ALA A 111 7.06 -12.16 15.45
N GLN A 112 6.72 -11.59 14.30
CA GLN A 112 7.32 -11.96 13.02
C GLN A 112 8.82 -11.65 12.97
N ILE A 113 9.22 -10.46 13.40
CA ILE A 113 10.64 -10.05 13.43
C ILE A 113 11.43 -10.99 14.34
N ARG A 114 10.92 -11.28 15.55
CA ARG A 114 11.60 -12.21 16.50
C ARG A 114 11.74 -13.60 15.86
N LYS A 115 10.66 -14.15 15.29
CA LYS A 115 10.67 -15.46 14.65
C LYS A 115 11.65 -15.53 13.49
N CYS A 116 11.71 -14.50 12.65
CA CYS A 116 12.66 -14.43 11.55
C CYS A 116 14.10 -14.36 12.07
N ALA A 117 14.39 -13.55 13.09
CA ALA A 117 15.71 -13.41 13.69
C ALA A 117 16.20 -14.73 14.32
N GLU A 118 15.34 -15.44 15.07
CA GLU A 118 15.65 -16.77 15.63
C GLU A 118 16.06 -17.79 14.56
N ASN A 119 15.48 -17.67 13.37
CA ASN A 119 15.78 -18.56 12.23
C ASN A 119 16.83 -18.00 11.26
N LYS A 120 17.46 -16.86 11.56
CA LYS A 120 18.46 -16.18 10.72
C LYS A 120 17.93 -15.86 9.33
N VAL A 121 16.67 -15.43 9.26
CA VAL A 121 15.98 -14.95 8.06
C VAL A 121 15.79 -13.45 8.19
N TYR A 122 16.17 -12.69 7.18
CA TYR A 122 15.99 -11.25 7.17
C TYR A 122 14.51 -10.89 7.06
N TYR A 123 14.10 -9.82 7.74
CA TYR A 123 12.73 -9.32 7.69
C TYR A 123 12.69 -7.83 7.33
N ALA A 124 11.83 -7.47 6.39
CA ALA A 124 11.66 -6.10 5.91
C ALA A 124 10.18 -5.75 5.80
N VAL A 125 9.85 -4.47 6.02
CA VAL A 125 8.48 -3.92 5.87
C VAL A 125 8.42 -3.03 4.63
N ALA A 126 7.52 -3.35 3.70
CA ALA A 126 7.46 -2.71 2.38
C ALA A 126 6.44 -1.56 2.27
N THR A 127 5.44 -1.49 3.16
CA THR A 127 4.32 -0.53 3.05
C THR A 127 3.94 0.03 4.41
N GLY A 128 4.78 0.83 4.99
CA GLY A 128 4.55 1.44 6.30
C GLY A 128 5.81 1.42 7.15
N THR A 129 5.67 1.74 8.41
CA THR A 129 6.74 1.78 9.40
C THR A 129 6.35 1.00 10.64
N LEU A 130 7.28 0.78 11.56
CA LEU A 130 6.98 0.37 12.93
C LEU A 130 6.56 1.59 13.74
N SER A 131 5.85 1.38 14.84
CA SER A 131 5.70 2.40 15.87
C SER A 131 7.06 2.72 16.52
N ASP A 132 7.15 3.85 17.20
CA ASP A 132 8.41 4.28 17.84
C ASP A 132 8.91 3.23 18.87
N ASP A 133 7.99 2.65 19.64
CA ASP A 133 8.32 1.63 20.64
C ASP A 133 8.80 0.32 19.98
N GLU A 134 8.11 -0.12 18.93
CA GLU A 134 8.52 -1.31 18.17
C GLU A 134 9.87 -1.08 17.46
N TYR A 135 10.06 0.10 16.86
CA TYR A 135 11.34 0.41 16.23
C TYR A 135 12.48 0.44 17.27
N ALA A 136 12.26 1.03 18.42
CA ALA A 136 13.25 1.06 19.49
C ALA A 136 13.64 -0.36 19.96
N GLU A 137 12.72 -1.33 19.92
CA GLU A 137 13.00 -2.72 20.25
C GLU A 137 13.85 -3.43 19.18
N PHE A 138 13.59 -3.16 17.88
CA PHE A 138 14.16 -3.96 16.80
C PHE A 138 15.25 -3.28 15.98
N LYS A 139 15.50 -1.98 16.13
CA LYS A 139 16.44 -1.21 15.32
C LYS A 139 17.86 -1.78 15.28
N ASP A 140 18.30 -2.41 16.38
CA ASP A 140 19.63 -3.02 16.52
C ASP A 140 19.66 -4.51 16.11
N ASN A 141 18.51 -5.08 15.72
CA ASN A 141 18.45 -6.50 15.33
C ASN A 141 19.09 -6.69 13.95
N GLU A 142 20.09 -7.58 13.88
CA GLU A 142 20.81 -7.88 12.63
C GLU A 142 19.89 -8.33 11.49
N TYR A 143 18.84 -9.11 11.80
CA TYR A 143 17.92 -9.67 10.82
C TYR A 143 16.72 -8.77 10.51
N TYR A 144 16.55 -7.66 11.20
CA TYR A 144 15.57 -6.65 10.82
C TYR A 144 16.20 -5.64 9.86
N VAL A 145 15.84 -5.71 8.58
CA VAL A 145 16.36 -4.80 7.54
C VAL A 145 15.85 -3.37 7.75
N GLY A 146 14.59 -3.25 8.14
CA GLY A 146 13.91 -1.98 8.34
C GLY A 146 12.58 -1.88 7.62
N ALA A 147 12.10 -0.65 7.53
CA ALA A 147 10.81 -0.32 6.92
C ALA A 147 10.94 0.88 5.97
N ILE A 148 10.19 0.83 4.87
CA ILE A 148 10.01 1.95 3.93
C ILE A 148 8.52 2.02 3.57
N GLY A 149 7.90 3.18 3.78
CA GLY A 149 6.51 3.42 3.42
C GLY A 149 5.96 4.62 4.17
N PRO A 150 4.67 4.96 3.99
CA PRO A 150 4.07 6.02 4.76
C PRO A 150 4.13 5.72 6.25
N ASP A 151 4.68 6.64 7.04
CA ASP A 151 4.48 6.64 8.48
C ASP A 151 3.09 7.19 8.83
N LEU A 152 2.70 7.06 10.08
CA LEU A 152 1.36 7.48 10.50
C LEU A 152 1.12 8.99 10.34
N TYR A 153 2.19 9.81 10.44
CA TYR A 153 2.06 11.24 10.17
C TYR A 153 1.85 11.52 8.67
N THR A 154 2.50 10.79 7.79
CA THR A 154 2.28 10.84 6.34
C THR A 154 0.85 10.40 5.98
N GLU A 155 0.30 9.41 6.67
CA GLU A 155 -1.09 9.01 6.54
C GLU A 155 -2.06 10.12 6.97
N PHE A 156 -1.77 10.77 8.09
CA PHE A 156 -2.53 11.95 8.52
C PHE A 156 -2.47 13.06 7.46
N GLN A 157 -1.29 13.37 6.93
CA GLN A 157 -1.11 14.39 5.89
C GLN A 157 -1.87 14.03 4.60
N ALA A 158 -1.96 12.75 4.22
CA ALA A 158 -2.73 12.33 3.06
C ALA A 158 -4.22 12.67 3.23
N GLY A 159 -4.80 12.38 4.39
CA GLY A 159 -6.18 12.75 4.70
C GLY A 159 -6.38 14.26 4.78
N TYR A 160 -5.48 14.97 5.46
CA TYR A 160 -5.51 16.43 5.59
C TYR A 160 -5.48 17.12 4.22
N ASN A 161 -4.54 16.76 3.37
CA ASN A 161 -4.38 17.37 2.05
C ASN A 161 -5.59 17.09 1.15
N MET A 162 -6.17 15.89 1.23
CA MET A 162 -7.37 15.54 0.47
C MET A 162 -8.57 16.40 0.88
N ALA A 163 -8.85 16.55 2.16
CA ALA A 163 -9.93 17.42 2.62
C ALA A 163 -9.66 18.89 2.30
N LYS A 164 -8.42 19.35 2.54
CA LYS A 164 -7.99 20.71 2.24
C LYS A 164 -8.17 21.08 0.77
N TYR A 165 -7.90 20.16 -0.16
CA TYR A 165 -8.10 20.37 -1.60
C TYR A 165 -9.52 20.84 -1.94
N TYR A 166 -10.53 20.26 -1.30
CA TYR A 166 -11.93 20.67 -1.52
C TYR A 166 -12.35 21.89 -0.69
N LEU A 167 -11.82 22.03 0.51
CA LEU A 167 -12.04 23.21 1.35
C LEU A 167 -11.50 24.47 0.67
N ASP A 168 -10.34 24.41 0.03
CA ASP A 168 -9.76 25.52 -0.75
C ASP A 168 -10.62 25.88 -1.98
N GLN A 169 -11.47 24.97 -2.46
CA GLN A 169 -12.47 25.21 -3.50
C GLN A 169 -13.81 25.74 -2.95
N GLY A 170 -13.90 26.02 -1.64
CA GLY A 170 -15.10 26.53 -0.98
C GLY A 170 -16.14 25.46 -0.66
N LYS A 171 -15.81 24.18 -0.72
CA LYS A 171 -16.68 23.11 -0.27
C LYS A 171 -16.73 23.08 1.25
N THR A 172 -17.92 22.87 1.81
CA THR A 172 -18.14 22.94 3.26
C THR A 172 -18.91 21.76 3.84
N LYS A 173 -19.44 20.84 3.01
CA LYS A 173 -20.31 19.75 3.45
C LYS A 173 -19.80 18.39 2.99
N PHE A 174 -19.32 17.61 3.93
CA PHE A 174 -18.58 16.38 3.67
C PHE A 174 -19.30 15.15 4.21
N ALA A 175 -19.17 14.03 3.48
CA ALA A 175 -19.37 12.70 4.01
C ALA A 175 -18.03 11.95 3.97
N ILE A 176 -17.71 11.22 5.03
CA ILE A 176 -16.46 10.45 5.14
C ILE A 176 -16.78 8.97 5.22
N PHE A 177 -16.11 8.17 4.38
CA PHE A 177 -15.87 6.77 4.62
C PHE A 177 -14.51 6.63 5.29
N GLY A 178 -14.54 6.34 6.60
CA GLY A 178 -13.34 6.33 7.45
C GLY A 178 -12.70 4.97 7.62
N GLY A 179 -13.33 3.89 7.16
CA GLY A 179 -12.85 2.54 7.40
C GLY A 179 -12.82 2.20 8.88
N ALA A 180 -11.78 1.55 9.32
CA ALA A 180 -11.27 1.48 10.68
C ALA A 180 -11.91 0.50 11.67
N THR A 181 -13.16 0.13 11.66
CA THR A 181 -13.67 -0.90 12.58
C THR A 181 -14.48 -1.96 11.85
N PRO A 182 -14.29 -3.24 12.16
CA PRO A 182 -13.44 -3.84 13.21
C PRO A 182 -11.95 -3.93 12.88
N TYR A 183 -11.54 -3.49 11.72
CA TYR A 183 -10.19 -3.62 11.15
C TYR A 183 -9.34 -2.43 11.57
N TYR A 184 -8.91 -2.33 12.81
CA TYR A 184 -8.03 -1.28 13.35
C TYR A 184 -6.77 -1.07 12.50
N VAL A 185 -6.96 -0.48 11.34
CA VAL A 185 -5.87 -0.09 10.48
C VAL A 185 -5.55 1.34 10.85
N ASP A 186 -4.51 1.55 11.64
CA ASP A 186 -4.10 2.86 12.13
C ASP A 186 -4.03 3.90 11.02
N MET A 187 -3.56 3.52 9.82
CA MET A 187 -3.53 4.43 8.68
C MET A 187 -4.91 5.04 8.35
N HIS A 188 -6.01 4.28 8.48
CA HIS A 188 -7.35 4.82 8.23
C HIS A 188 -7.77 5.82 9.30
N ILE A 189 -7.40 5.57 10.56
CA ILE A 189 -7.67 6.47 11.68
C ILE A 189 -6.92 7.79 11.46
N TYR A 190 -5.64 7.70 11.10
CA TYR A 190 -4.81 8.88 10.87
C TYR A 190 -5.26 9.69 9.65
N ARG A 191 -5.63 9.04 8.53
CA ARG A 191 -6.24 9.73 7.38
C ARG A 191 -7.54 10.44 7.77
N THR A 192 -8.42 9.77 8.53
CA THR A 192 -9.67 10.36 9.04
C THR A 192 -9.39 11.55 9.93
N ALA A 193 -8.41 11.44 10.84
CA ALA A 193 -7.98 12.56 11.69
C ALA A 193 -7.48 13.74 10.88
N GLY A 194 -6.70 13.50 9.83
CA GLY A 194 -6.24 14.53 8.91
C GLY A 194 -7.40 15.29 8.26
N MET A 195 -8.39 14.56 7.73
CA MET A 195 -9.58 15.17 7.13
C MET A 195 -10.32 16.06 8.13
N LEU A 196 -10.53 15.59 9.36
CA LEU A 196 -11.26 16.34 10.39
C LEU A 196 -10.46 17.56 10.88
N VAL A 197 -9.14 17.46 11.03
CA VAL A 197 -8.30 18.63 11.39
C VAL A 197 -8.37 19.71 10.31
N ALA A 198 -8.29 19.33 9.02
CA ALA A 198 -8.46 20.28 7.93
C ALA A 198 -9.84 20.97 7.97
N MET A 199 -10.90 20.22 8.30
CA MET A 199 -12.25 20.79 8.48
C MET A 199 -12.31 21.72 9.69
N CYS A 200 -11.65 21.39 10.82
CA CYS A 200 -11.59 22.24 12.00
C CYS A 200 -10.88 23.57 11.72
N GLU A 201 -9.77 23.54 11.02
CA GLU A 201 -9.02 24.74 10.64
C GLU A 201 -9.83 25.64 9.69
N ALA A 202 -10.38 25.06 8.62
CA ALA A 202 -11.17 25.81 7.64
C ALA A 202 -12.48 26.34 8.24
N GLY A 203 -13.13 25.56 9.10
CA GLY A 203 -14.37 25.91 9.76
C GLY A 203 -14.21 26.87 10.94
N ASN A 204 -13.00 27.06 11.44
CA ASN A 204 -12.71 27.71 12.72
C ASN A 204 -13.53 27.10 13.88
N GLY A 205 -13.53 25.78 13.96
CA GLY A 205 -14.29 25.01 14.93
C GLY A 205 -13.50 23.84 15.50
N ASP A 206 -14.21 22.94 16.16
CA ASP A 206 -13.67 21.70 16.68
C ASP A 206 -14.62 20.52 16.41
N TYR A 207 -14.10 19.31 16.48
CA TYR A 207 -14.87 18.08 16.45
C TYR A 207 -14.81 17.42 17.83
N ASN A 208 -15.90 17.51 18.60
CA ASN A 208 -15.98 16.99 19.98
C ASN A 208 -14.84 17.48 20.89
N GLY A 209 -14.46 18.77 20.77
CA GLY A 209 -13.39 19.39 21.54
C GLY A 209 -11.98 19.16 20.99
N ALA A 210 -11.83 18.36 19.93
CA ALA A 210 -10.54 18.11 19.25
C ALA A 210 -10.40 18.98 18.00
N LYS A 211 -9.19 19.50 17.75
CA LYS A 211 -8.90 20.35 16.59
C LYS A 211 -7.47 20.25 16.06
N ASP A 212 -6.63 19.48 16.71
CA ASP A 212 -5.24 19.27 16.33
C ASP A 212 -4.91 17.76 16.21
N PHE A 213 -3.75 17.45 15.67
CA PHE A 213 -3.29 16.10 15.41
C PHE A 213 -3.49 15.14 16.60
N GLY A 214 -2.93 15.49 17.77
CA GLY A 214 -2.92 14.58 18.93
C GLY A 214 -4.32 14.40 19.54
N SER A 215 -5.08 15.50 19.72
CA SER A 215 -6.42 15.47 20.29
C SER A 215 -7.41 14.74 19.36
N MET A 216 -7.25 14.88 18.04
CA MET A 216 -8.14 14.24 17.07
C MET A 216 -7.96 12.73 17.05
N ILE A 217 -6.72 12.23 17.05
CA ILE A 217 -6.43 10.79 17.13
C ILE A 217 -7.08 10.18 18.38
N GLY A 218 -6.85 10.80 19.55
CA GLY A 218 -7.43 10.35 20.82
C GLY A 218 -8.96 10.34 20.80
N THR A 219 -9.58 11.36 20.18
CA THR A 219 -11.04 11.43 20.04
C THR A 219 -11.59 10.30 19.17
N ILE A 220 -10.97 10.02 18.02
CA ILE A 220 -11.41 8.95 17.12
C ILE A 220 -11.32 7.59 17.82
N TYR A 221 -10.23 7.28 18.51
CA TYR A 221 -10.10 6.05 19.29
C TYR A 221 -11.11 5.98 20.44
N GLY A 222 -11.32 7.11 21.15
CA GLY A 222 -12.31 7.19 22.24
C GLY A 222 -13.76 6.95 21.77
N MET A 223 -14.05 7.22 20.51
CA MET A 223 -15.33 6.93 19.85
C MET A 223 -15.38 5.53 19.21
N ASN A 224 -14.42 4.66 19.46
CA ASN A 224 -14.26 3.37 18.79
C ASN A 224 -14.31 3.48 17.26
N CYS A 225 -13.76 4.55 16.72
CA CYS A 225 -13.75 4.87 15.28
C CYS A 225 -15.15 4.96 14.65
N GLN A 226 -16.19 5.15 15.46
CA GLN A 226 -17.58 5.38 15.02
C GLN A 226 -17.92 6.86 15.21
N LEU A 227 -17.64 7.68 14.18
CA LEU A 227 -17.87 9.11 14.24
C LEU A 227 -19.34 9.45 14.02
N THR A 228 -19.75 10.58 14.56
CA THR A 228 -21.11 11.10 14.39
C THR A 228 -21.08 12.38 13.54
N PRO A 229 -22.14 12.66 12.77
CA PRO A 229 -22.30 13.95 12.10
C PRO A 229 -22.13 15.13 13.06
N ALA A 230 -21.49 16.20 12.62
CA ALA A 230 -21.25 17.38 13.46
C ALA A 230 -21.06 18.65 12.62
N GLN A 231 -21.50 19.77 13.19
CA GLN A 231 -21.14 21.09 12.71
C GLN A 231 -19.78 21.49 13.27
N ILE A 232 -18.83 21.82 12.42
CA ILE A 232 -17.44 22.17 12.76
C ILE A 232 -17.22 23.65 12.34
N GLY A 233 -17.70 24.59 13.14
CA GLY A 233 -17.71 25.99 12.76
C GLY A 233 -18.54 26.24 11.49
N SER A 234 -17.91 26.71 10.40
CA SER A 234 -18.57 26.92 9.11
C SER A 234 -18.58 25.68 8.20
N VAL A 235 -17.95 24.58 8.60
CA VAL A 235 -17.88 23.31 7.87
C VAL A 235 -18.73 22.27 8.55
N GLU A 236 -19.27 21.29 7.82
CA GLU A 236 -20.15 20.25 8.34
C GLU A 236 -19.65 18.85 7.93
N LEU A 237 -19.45 17.98 8.91
CA LEU A 237 -19.43 16.53 8.68
C LEU A 237 -20.89 16.06 8.65
N VAL A 238 -21.44 15.92 7.46
CA VAL A 238 -22.87 15.56 7.24
C VAL A 238 -23.12 14.08 7.53
N SER A 239 -22.15 13.22 7.21
CA SER A 239 -22.27 11.78 7.40
C SER A 239 -20.91 11.13 7.58
N TYR A 240 -20.88 10.02 8.33
CA TYR A 240 -19.73 9.15 8.48
C TYR A 240 -20.14 7.69 8.35
N VAL A 241 -19.37 6.92 7.58
CA VAL A 241 -19.53 5.47 7.47
C VAL A 241 -18.20 4.82 7.83
N GLY A 242 -18.19 4.01 8.88
CA GLY A 242 -17.02 3.25 9.30
C GLY A 242 -17.15 1.77 9.00
N GLY A 243 -16.02 1.06 9.05
CA GLY A 243 -15.96 -0.40 8.88
C GLY A 243 -15.93 -0.86 7.42
N TYR A 244 -15.79 -2.16 7.25
CA TYR A 244 -15.77 -2.89 5.99
C TYR A 244 -16.64 -4.16 6.13
N ASP A 245 -17.87 -3.98 6.62
CA ASP A 245 -18.76 -5.11 6.91
C ASP A 245 -19.29 -5.76 5.62
N PHE A 246 -19.35 -5.01 4.51
CA PHE A 246 -19.80 -5.46 3.18
C PHE A 246 -21.18 -6.17 3.19
N ASP A 247 -22.00 -5.90 4.20
CA ASP A 247 -23.38 -6.39 4.29
C ASP A 247 -24.38 -5.35 3.73
N ASP A 248 -25.64 -5.74 3.59
CA ASP A 248 -26.70 -4.86 3.08
C ASP A 248 -26.88 -3.60 3.94
N ALA A 249 -26.65 -3.69 5.25
CA ALA A 249 -26.80 -2.55 6.17
C ALA A 249 -25.66 -1.55 5.98
N TRP A 250 -24.43 -2.02 5.76
CA TRP A 250 -23.27 -1.18 5.48
C TRP A 250 -23.42 -0.49 4.12
N PHE A 251 -23.78 -1.22 3.05
CA PHE A 251 -24.07 -0.62 1.74
C PHE A 251 -25.24 0.37 1.81
N GLY A 252 -26.25 0.10 2.66
CA GLY A 252 -27.34 1.02 2.92
C GLY A 252 -26.87 2.37 3.49
N LYS A 253 -25.94 2.35 4.45
CA LYS A 253 -25.33 3.58 5.02
C LYS A 253 -24.51 4.35 3.97
N LEU A 254 -23.75 3.66 3.13
CA LEU A 254 -23.02 4.31 2.04
C LEU A 254 -23.97 4.99 1.05
N ALA A 255 -25.03 4.30 0.65
CA ALA A 255 -26.04 4.85 -0.25
C ALA A 255 -26.77 6.04 0.39
N GLU A 256 -27.10 5.97 1.68
CA GLU A 256 -27.70 7.08 2.42
C GLU A 256 -26.77 8.30 2.46
N ALA A 257 -25.50 8.11 2.80
CA ALA A 257 -24.50 9.17 2.80
C ALA A 257 -24.35 9.82 1.43
N ALA A 258 -24.22 9.04 0.36
CA ALA A 258 -24.05 9.54 -1.00
C ALA A 258 -25.33 10.23 -1.53
N ASN A 259 -26.51 9.72 -1.21
CA ASN A 259 -27.78 10.30 -1.65
C ASN A 259 -28.24 11.52 -0.83
N ASN A 260 -27.56 11.83 0.29
CA ASN A 260 -27.92 12.99 1.10
C ASN A 260 -27.73 14.30 0.29
N PRO A 261 -28.79 15.11 0.07
CA PRO A 261 -28.73 16.31 -0.76
C PRO A 261 -27.80 17.39 -0.20
N ASN A 262 -27.46 17.32 1.09
CA ASN A 262 -26.55 18.26 1.72
C ASN A 262 -25.07 17.91 1.54
N VAL A 263 -24.72 16.71 1.08
CA VAL A 263 -23.32 16.31 0.88
C VAL A 263 -22.81 16.86 -0.46
N GLU A 264 -21.73 17.63 -0.40
CA GLU A 264 -21.03 18.17 -1.58
C GLU A 264 -19.83 17.31 -1.99
N VAL A 265 -19.17 16.70 -1.00
CA VAL A 265 -17.93 15.94 -1.20
C VAL A 265 -17.99 14.62 -0.43
N LEU A 266 -17.62 13.56 -1.11
CA LEU A 266 -17.39 12.23 -0.54
C LEU A 266 -15.87 12.03 -0.39
N LEU A 267 -15.41 11.75 0.82
CA LEU A 267 -14.01 11.45 1.11
C LEU A 267 -13.87 10.01 1.59
N ALA A 268 -12.93 9.27 1.04
CA ALA A 268 -12.67 7.90 1.44
C ALA A 268 -11.21 7.69 1.84
N VAL A 269 -10.98 7.03 2.96
CA VAL A 269 -9.63 6.66 3.42
C VAL A 269 -8.97 5.60 2.54
N GLY A 270 -9.74 4.87 1.75
CA GLY A 270 -9.32 3.87 0.78
C GLY A 270 -10.51 3.36 -0.02
N SER A 271 -10.29 2.76 -1.19
CA SER A 271 -11.32 2.12 -2.03
C SER A 271 -12.54 2.99 -2.33
N GLY A 272 -12.33 4.32 -2.43
CA GLY A 272 -13.43 5.28 -2.56
C GLY A 272 -14.20 5.14 -3.87
N LEU A 273 -13.51 4.73 -4.94
CA LEU A 273 -14.15 4.50 -6.23
C LEU A 273 -15.12 3.32 -6.16
N ASP A 274 -14.69 2.18 -5.60
CA ASP A 274 -15.52 0.99 -5.45
C ASP A 274 -16.66 1.21 -4.45
N THR A 275 -16.42 2.04 -3.43
CA THR A 275 -17.34 2.27 -2.32
C THR A 275 -18.45 3.26 -2.70
N PHE A 276 -18.11 4.40 -3.31
CA PHE A 276 -19.05 5.49 -3.53
C PHE A 276 -19.49 5.72 -4.98
N ALA A 277 -18.70 5.28 -5.99
CA ALA A 277 -19.00 5.66 -7.37
C ALA A 277 -20.39 5.23 -7.85
N ALA A 278 -20.89 4.07 -7.37
CA ALA A 278 -22.22 3.57 -7.70
C ALA A 278 -23.37 4.38 -7.10
N PHE A 279 -23.12 5.12 -6.01
CA PHE A 279 -24.13 5.87 -5.28
C PHE A 279 -23.98 7.38 -5.43
N LYS A 280 -22.81 7.85 -5.87
CA LYS A 280 -22.46 9.25 -6.02
C LYS A 280 -23.40 9.97 -6.98
N ARG A 281 -23.91 11.13 -6.56
CA ARG A 281 -24.65 12.03 -7.46
C ARG A 281 -23.67 12.77 -8.39
N PRO A 282 -24.14 13.21 -9.58
CA PRO A 282 -23.29 13.95 -10.54
C PRO A 282 -22.72 15.27 -10.01
N ASP A 283 -23.44 15.91 -9.08
CA ASP A 283 -23.07 17.21 -8.48
C ASP A 283 -22.06 17.11 -7.33
N GLN A 284 -21.77 15.90 -6.87
CA GLN A 284 -20.81 15.67 -5.80
C GLN A 284 -19.39 15.46 -6.33
N ALA A 285 -18.41 15.84 -5.54
CA ALA A 285 -17.02 15.45 -5.74
C ALA A 285 -16.68 14.16 -4.96
N LEU A 286 -15.64 13.45 -5.40
CA LEU A 286 -15.11 12.26 -4.75
C LEU A 286 -13.59 12.34 -4.66
N GLY A 287 -13.06 12.15 -3.45
CA GLY A 287 -11.63 11.99 -3.18
C GLY A 287 -11.35 10.67 -2.45
N THR A 288 -10.25 10.04 -2.78
CA THR A 288 -9.83 8.76 -2.16
C THR A 288 -8.31 8.65 -2.06
N VAL A 289 -7.87 7.80 -1.14
CA VAL A 289 -6.52 7.22 -1.18
C VAL A 289 -6.68 5.82 -1.77
N ASP A 290 -6.04 5.55 -2.93
CA ASP A 290 -6.23 4.29 -3.66
C ASP A 290 -5.10 4.06 -4.67
N SER A 291 -5.21 3.00 -5.48
CA SER A 291 -4.25 2.64 -6.51
C SER A 291 -4.50 3.34 -7.83
N TYR A 292 -3.44 3.55 -8.61
CA TYR A 292 -3.55 4.00 -10.00
C TYR A 292 -3.98 2.84 -10.90
N THR A 293 -5.21 2.89 -11.37
CA THR A 293 -5.80 1.87 -12.25
C THR A 293 -6.36 2.52 -13.52
N ALA A 294 -6.55 1.73 -14.56
CA ALA A 294 -7.22 2.22 -15.78
C ALA A 294 -8.64 2.72 -15.49
N ASP A 295 -9.33 2.14 -14.51
CA ASP A 295 -10.67 2.58 -14.13
C ASP A 295 -10.65 3.88 -13.31
N ALA A 296 -9.62 4.09 -12.49
CA ALA A 296 -9.40 5.38 -11.81
C ALA A 296 -9.14 6.51 -12.83
N VAL A 297 -8.31 6.26 -13.87
CA VAL A 297 -8.09 7.22 -14.96
C VAL A 297 -9.40 7.58 -15.65
N LYS A 298 -10.20 6.59 -16.07
CA LYS A 298 -11.51 6.81 -16.69
C LYS A 298 -12.47 7.58 -15.77
N ALA A 299 -12.44 7.26 -14.46
CA ALA A 299 -13.27 7.95 -13.48
C ALA A 299 -12.89 9.43 -13.34
N MET A 300 -11.60 9.76 -13.41
CA MET A 300 -11.13 11.15 -13.43
C MET A 300 -11.49 11.86 -14.74
N GLU A 301 -11.34 11.20 -15.90
CA GLU A 301 -11.80 11.71 -17.20
C GLU A 301 -13.30 12.03 -17.21
N ALA A 302 -14.11 11.18 -16.59
CA ALA A 302 -15.55 11.36 -16.47
C ALA A 302 -15.96 12.36 -15.36
N GLY A 303 -15.03 12.87 -14.55
CA GLY A 303 -15.32 13.72 -13.40
C GLY A 303 -15.99 12.99 -12.23
N THR A 304 -16.00 11.65 -12.25
CA THR A 304 -16.52 10.83 -11.14
C THR A 304 -15.57 10.81 -9.97
N LEU A 305 -14.27 10.81 -10.21
CA LEU A 305 -13.19 10.94 -9.23
C LEU A 305 -12.48 12.27 -9.48
N ASN A 306 -12.14 13.00 -8.42
CA ASN A 306 -11.57 14.34 -8.53
C ASN A 306 -10.24 14.51 -7.78
N TYR A 307 -9.93 13.58 -6.87
CA TYR A 307 -8.68 13.54 -6.11
C TYR A 307 -8.31 12.09 -5.85
N LEU A 308 -7.09 11.72 -6.21
CA LEU A 308 -6.55 10.39 -5.98
C LEU A 308 -5.13 10.52 -5.42
N ALA A 309 -4.92 10.03 -4.21
CA ALA A 309 -3.59 9.82 -3.65
C ALA A 309 -3.26 8.33 -3.68
N GLY A 310 -2.09 7.94 -4.18
CA GLY A 310 -1.74 6.52 -4.29
C GLY A 310 -0.26 6.24 -4.10
N LYS A 311 0.04 5.06 -3.59
CA LYS A 311 1.40 4.51 -3.62
C LYS A 311 1.65 3.93 -5.02
N PHE A 312 2.77 4.28 -5.62
CA PHE A 312 3.16 3.68 -6.90
C PHE A 312 3.81 2.30 -6.67
N SER A 313 3.57 1.35 -7.57
CA SER A 313 3.95 -0.06 -7.40
C SER A 313 5.45 -0.28 -7.21
N ALA A 314 6.28 0.53 -7.86
CA ALA A 314 7.73 0.47 -7.73
C ALA A 314 8.26 1.03 -6.41
N SER A 315 7.43 1.67 -5.56
CA SER A 315 7.81 2.19 -4.22
C SER A 315 8.47 1.12 -3.34
N ILE A 316 8.14 -0.15 -3.59
CA ILE A 316 8.71 -1.31 -2.92
C ILE A 316 10.09 -1.74 -3.46
N GLY A 317 10.60 -1.08 -4.49
CA GLY A 317 11.92 -1.37 -5.07
C GLY A 317 13.09 -1.11 -4.11
N PRO A 318 13.14 0.04 -3.42
CA PRO A 318 14.22 0.31 -2.47
C PRO A 318 14.28 -0.69 -1.32
N ILE A 319 13.15 -1.06 -0.69
CA ILE A 319 13.16 -2.05 0.41
C ILE A 319 13.55 -3.46 -0.10
N PHE A 320 13.16 -3.82 -1.32
CA PHE A 320 13.67 -5.02 -1.98
C PHE A 320 15.19 -4.97 -2.09
N MET A 321 15.77 -3.86 -2.57
CA MET A 321 17.22 -3.76 -2.73
C MET A 321 17.97 -3.74 -1.39
N ALA A 322 17.42 -3.10 -0.37
CA ALA A 322 17.97 -3.17 0.98
C ALA A 322 17.96 -4.61 1.53
N THR A 323 16.87 -5.33 1.29
CA THR A 323 16.72 -6.74 1.68
C THR A 323 17.75 -7.63 0.99
N VAL A 324 17.91 -7.50 -0.32
CA VAL A 324 18.92 -8.24 -1.08
C VAL A 324 20.32 -7.88 -0.62
N SER A 325 20.61 -6.60 -0.40
CA SER A 325 21.91 -6.15 0.12
C SER A 325 22.24 -6.82 1.45
N ALA A 326 21.27 -6.87 2.39
CA ALA A 326 21.46 -7.52 3.68
C ALA A 326 21.78 -9.03 3.52
N VAL A 327 21.00 -9.76 2.69
CA VAL A 327 21.22 -11.20 2.41
C VAL A 327 22.59 -11.44 1.79
N GLN A 328 23.11 -10.51 1.00
CA GLN A 328 24.42 -10.58 0.34
C GLN A 328 25.58 -10.09 1.23
N GLY A 329 25.31 -9.79 2.51
CA GLY A 329 26.35 -9.35 3.47
C GLY A 329 26.73 -7.87 3.34
N LYS A 330 25.87 -7.05 2.72
CA LYS A 330 26.04 -5.60 2.55
C LYS A 330 24.85 -4.84 3.14
N PRO A 331 24.51 -5.03 4.44
CA PRO A 331 23.33 -4.40 5.03
C PRO A 331 23.46 -2.87 5.00
N ILE A 332 22.34 -2.20 4.69
CA ILE A 332 22.24 -0.75 4.73
C ILE A 332 21.73 -0.37 6.10
N ARG A 333 22.54 0.36 6.86
CA ARG A 333 22.30 0.73 8.27
C ARG A 333 22.68 2.20 8.49
N THR A 334 22.06 2.82 9.49
CA THR A 334 22.48 4.14 9.95
C THR A 334 23.94 4.13 10.44
N ALA A 335 24.52 5.30 10.67
CA ALA A 335 25.87 5.40 11.22
C ALA A 335 26.01 4.70 12.60
N ASN A 336 24.90 4.55 13.35
CA ASN A 336 24.85 3.83 14.62
C ASN A 336 24.62 2.32 14.45
N GLY A 337 24.47 1.82 13.22
CA GLY A 337 24.18 0.41 12.92
C GLY A 337 22.70 0.05 12.99
N GLU A 338 21.80 1.02 13.08
CA GLU A 338 20.36 0.80 13.23
C GLU A 338 19.70 0.47 11.87
N ALA A 339 18.60 -0.27 11.91
CA ALA A 339 17.77 -0.63 10.74
C ALA A 339 17.14 0.60 10.08
N LEU A 340 16.69 0.45 8.82
CA LEU A 340 16.00 1.51 8.10
C LEU A 340 14.65 1.86 8.77
N ALA A 341 14.36 3.16 8.85
CA ALA A 341 13.06 3.72 9.18
C ALA A 341 12.86 4.94 8.28
N LEU A 342 12.39 4.71 7.06
CA LEU A 342 12.29 5.75 6.04
C LEU A 342 10.83 5.94 5.62
N SER A 343 10.36 7.18 5.71
CA SER A 343 9.03 7.54 5.23
C SER A 343 9.04 7.79 3.72
N GLN A 344 7.99 7.33 3.05
CA GLN A 344 7.74 7.60 1.64
C GLN A 344 6.25 7.87 1.45
N GLY A 345 5.92 9.01 0.84
CA GLY A 345 4.54 9.47 0.72
C GLY A 345 3.83 8.97 -0.54
N TYR A 346 2.83 9.73 -0.94
CA TYR A 346 1.90 9.43 -2.04
C TYR A 346 2.17 10.31 -3.25
N TRP A 347 1.89 9.78 -4.43
CA TRP A 347 1.59 10.63 -5.57
C TRP A 347 0.15 11.11 -5.45
N VAL A 348 -0.12 12.33 -5.90
CA VAL A 348 -1.45 12.92 -5.85
C VAL A 348 -1.84 13.37 -7.25
N ALA A 349 -2.93 12.80 -7.78
CA ALA A 349 -3.54 13.23 -9.02
C ALA A 349 -4.82 14.01 -8.73
N THR A 350 -4.93 15.19 -9.35
CA THR A 350 -6.10 16.08 -9.30
C THR A 350 -6.67 16.32 -10.70
N SER A 351 -6.06 15.71 -11.69
CA SER A 351 -6.48 15.76 -13.10
C SER A 351 -6.36 14.38 -13.75
N ALA A 352 -7.13 14.15 -14.80
CA ALA A 352 -7.05 12.93 -15.60
C ALA A 352 -5.68 12.75 -16.27
N GLU A 353 -5.01 13.87 -16.65
CA GLU A 353 -3.67 13.84 -17.24
C GLU A 353 -2.65 13.31 -16.22
N GLU A 354 -2.65 13.83 -14.98
CA GLU A 354 -1.77 13.33 -13.91
C GLU A 354 -2.04 11.86 -13.61
N ALA A 355 -3.32 11.47 -13.43
CA ALA A 355 -3.69 10.09 -13.18
C ALA A 355 -3.21 9.14 -14.29
N ASN A 356 -3.36 9.54 -15.56
CA ASN A 356 -2.89 8.75 -16.70
C ASN A 356 -1.36 8.65 -16.75
N ASN A 357 -0.65 9.73 -16.47
CA ASN A 357 0.81 9.73 -16.40
C ASN A 357 1.32 8.81 -15.30
N TYR A 358 0.70 8.87 -14.11
CA TYR A 358 1.05 8.01 -12.98
C TYR A 358 0.74 6.55 -13.28
N PHE A 359 -0.46 6.25 -13.77
CA PHE A 359 -0.85 4.90 -14.17
C PHE A 359 0.06 4.30 -15.23
N THR A 360 0.44 5.09 -16.24
CA THR A 360 1.31 4.63 -17.33
C THR A 360 2.67 4.18 -16.81
N VAL A 361 3.27 4.94 -15.90
CA VAL A 361 4.55 4.60 -15.29
C VAL A 361 4.40 3.46 -14.27
N ASP A 362 3.31 3.48 -13.50
CA ASP A 362 3.04 2.50 -12.44
C ASP A 362 2.79 1.10 -13.01
N SER A 363 2.04 0.99 -14.09
CA SER A 363 1.73 -0.29 -14.76
C SER A 363 2.84 -0.79 -15.68
N SER A 364 3.91 -0.02 -15.90
CA SER A 364 4.98 -0.39 -16.84
C SER A 364 5.83 -1.53 -16.32
N THR A 365 5.98 -2.59 -17.11
CA THR A 365 6.91 -3.70 -16.86
C THR A 365 8.25 -3.57 -17.59
N THR A 366 8.45 -2.46 -18.30
CA THR A 366 9.71 -2.19 -19.06
C THR A 366 10.40 -0.92 -18.60
N ASP A 367 9.64 0.10 -18.21
CA ASP A 367 10.14 1.38 -17.69
C ASP A 367 9.31 1.84 -16.48
N PRO A 368 9.31 1.08 -15.36
CA PRO A 368 8.59 1.45 -14.15
C PRO A 368 9.19 2.69 -13.49
N ALA A 369 8.56 3.19 -12.43
CA ALA A 369 9.03 4.35 -11.67
C ALA A 369 10.49 4.15 -11.21
N TYR A 370 10.82 3.05 -10.58
CA TYR A 370 12.19 2.69 -10.24
C TYR A 370 12.70 1.59 -11.17
N THR A 371 13.63 2.00 -12.06
CA THR A 371 14.26 1.08 -13.02
C THR A 371 15.43 0.32 -12.40
N LYS A 372 15.89 -0.75 -13.08
CA LYS A 372 17.08 -1.51 -12.68
C LYS A 372 18.30 -0.59 -12.47
N ALA A 373 18.55 0.32 -13.40
CA ALA A 373 19.69 1.23 -13.33
C ALA A 373 19.66 2.15 -12.10
N MET A 374 18.46 2.49 -11.62
CA MET A 374 18.26 3.25 -10.38
C MET A 374 18.48 2.38 -9.16
N LEU A 375 17.88 1.17 -9.15
CA LEU A 375 18.00 0.24 -8.04
C LEU A 375 19.44 -0.30 -7.85
N ASP A 376 20.17 -0.53 -8.94
CA ASP A 376 21.57 -1.00 -8.87
C ASP A 376 22.45 -0.03 -8.06
N LYS A 377 22.16 1.27 -8.09
CA LYS A 377 22.87 2.28 -7.28
C LYS A 377 22.63 2.13 -5.78
N LEU A 378 21.54 1.47 -5.40
CA LEU A 378 21.16 1.24 -3.99
C LEU A 378 21.81 -0.02 -3.41
N TYR A 379 22.39 -0.91 -4.23
CA TYR A 379 22.98 -2.15 -3.76
C TYR A 379 24.22 -1.92 -2.90
N GLY A 380 24.09 -2.12 -1.60
CA GLY A 380 25.16 -1.86 -0.63
C GLY A 380 25.55 -0.37 -0.53
N ALA A 381 24.63 0.52 -0.86
CA ALA A 381 24.83 1.97 -0.74
C ALA A 381 25.03 2.40 0.72
N SER A 382 25.56 3.59 0.92
CA SER A 382 25.55 4.23 2.22
C SER A 382 24.11 4.53 2.66
N TYR A 383 23.86 4.61 3.98
CA TYR A 383 22.55 5.01 4.49
C TYR A 383 22.10 6.36 3.93
N ASP A 384 23.01 7.34 3.90
CA ASP A 384 22.67 8.71 3.48
C ASP A 384 22.27 8.77 2.00
N ASP A 385 22.98 8.07 1.12
CA ASP A 385 22.63 8.00 -0.30
C ASP A 385 21.31 7.25 -0.50
N PHE A 386 21.10 6.18 0.27
CA PHE A 386 19.88 5.40 0.22
C PHE A 386 18.67 6.21 0.72
N ALA A 387 18.80 6.89 1.87
CA ALA A 387 17.74 7.73 2.43
C ALA A 387 17.42 8.92 1.51
N LYS A 388 18.45 9.55 0.92
CA LYS A 388 18.26 10.60 -0.07
C LYS A 388 17.49 10.11 -1.29
N PHE A 389 17.79 8.91 -1.78
CA PHE A 389 17.06 8.31 -2.91
C PHE A 389 15.59 8.04 -2.56
N VAL A 390 15.32 7.45 -1.40
CA VAL A 390 13.95 7.16 -0.95
C VAL A 390 13.15 8.44 -0.73
N GLY A 391 13.80 9.50 -0.24
CA GLY A 391 13.16 10.81 -0.04
C GLY A 391 12.78 11.53 -1.32
N ALA A 392 13.41 11.21 -2.46
CA ALA A 392 13.09 11.76 -3.78
C ALA A 392 12.00 10.90 -4.46
N TYR A 393 10.78 10.92 -3.92
CA TYR A 393 9.70 10.02 -4.34
C TYR A 393 8.59 10.69 -5.15
N SER A 394 8.55 12.01 -5.29
CA SER A 394 7.56 12.66 -6.14
C SER A 394 7.71 12.20 -7.60
N TYR A 395 6.63 12.26 -8.35
CA TYR A 395 6.66 11.84 -9.77
C TYR A 395 7.74 12.58 -10.55
N GLU A 396 7.87 13.91 -10.37
CA GLU A 396 8.86 14.75 -11.05
C GLU A 396 10.30 14.39 -10.65
N GLU A 397 10.54 14.16 -9.35
CA GLU A 397 11.88 13.77 -8.87
C GLU A 397 12.28 12.42 -9.46
N ILE A 398 11.37 11.44 -9.48
CA ILE A 398 11.62 10.13 -10.08
C ILE A 398 11.91 10.27 -11.59
N GLN A 399 11.12 11.06 -12.32
CA GLN A 399 11.40 11.30 -13.74
C GLN A 399 12.76 11.99 -13.96
N ASN A 400 13.22 12.81 -13.02
CA ASN A 400 14.55 13.43 -13.08
C ASN A 400 15.67 12.42 -12.73
N LEU A 401 15.43 11.47 -11.84
CA LEU A 401 16.39 10.39 -11.53
C LEU A 401 16.59 9.41 -12.70
N LYS A 402 15.64 9.33 -13.63
CA LYS A 402 15.73 8.49 -14.84
C LYS A 402 16.62 9.10 -15.95
N LYS A 403 16.86 10.42 -15.93
CA LYS A 403 17.70 11.15 -16.90
C LYS A 403 19.19 10.98 -16.56
#